data_0ca2e64daa6ccdc9370802cebebe7c93
#
_entry.id   0ca2e64daa6ccdc9370802cebebe7c93
#
_cell.length_a   1.000
_cell.length_b   1.000
_cell.length_c   1.000
_cell.angle_alpha   90.00
_cell.angle_beta   90.00
_cell.angle_gamma   90.00
#
_symmetry.space_group_name_H-M   'P 1'
#
loop_
_entity.id
_entity.type
_entity.pdbx_description
1 polymer ?
#
loop_
_entity_poly.entity_id
_entity_poly.type
_entity_poly.pdbx_seq_one_letter_code
_entity_poly.pdbx_strand_id
1 'polypeptide(L)'
;SFGQLAGELSMAIGVTLLEKVEGDPRNTLILFDRHGNRKLTYAKVHTCDFDVERHLTPGEDFYVTTLDTACGPVEVGAMICYDREFPESARILMLKGAELILVPNACPMEINRLSQLRGRAFENMTAIATCNYPAGVPDCNGGSTVFDGVAYVPQLDGSRDTCILQAGEEEGIYLASLDLHQLRRYRSEEAMGNAYRH
;
A
#
# COMPACT_ATOMS: atom_id res chain seq x y z
N SER A 1 -0.74 -12.62 -19.86
CA SER A 1 -1.02 -11.34 -19.17
C SER A 1 -0.89 -11.50 -17.66
N PHE A 2 -0.76 -10.40 -16.91
CA PHE A 2 -0.70 -10.47 -15.43
C PHE A 2 -1.99 -11.04 -14.82
N GLY A 3 -3.16 -10.77 -15.40
CA GLY A 3 -4.40 -11.39 -14.96
C GLY A 3 -4.38 -12.92 -15.15
N GLN A 4 -3.90 -13.41 -16.29
CA GLN A 4 -3.73 -14.85 -16.51
C GLN A 4 -2.77 -15.46 -15.49
N LEU A 5 -1.62 -14.82 -15.24
CA LEU A 5 -0.65 -15.27 -14.23
C LEU A 5 -1.25 -15.31 -12.82
N ALA A 6 -2.03 -14.28 -12.44
CA ALA A 6 -2.74 -14.24 -11.17
C ALA A 6 -3.69 -15.43 -10.99
N GLY A 7 -4.45 -15.78 -12.05
CA GLY A 7 -5.32 -16.95 -12.06
C GLY A 7 -4.55 -18.27 -11.97
N GLU A 8 -3.49 -18.43 -12.75
CA GLU A 8 -2.63 -19.62 -12.74
C GLU A 8 -1.97 -19.88 -11.37
N LEU A 9 -1.52 -18.80 -10.71
CA LEU A 9 -0.91 -18.86 -9.38
C LEU A 9 -1.93 -18.86 -8.24
N SER A 10 -3.22 -18.64 -8.52
CA SER A 10 -4.26 -18.44 -7.51
C SER A 10 -3.88 -17.35 -6.48
N MET A 11 -3.24 -16.28 -6.94
CA MET A 11 -2.67 -15.20 -6.14
C MET A 11 -3.05 -13.84 -6.73
N ALA A 12 -3.43 -12.89 -5.89
CA ALA A 12 -3.62 -11.51 -6.34
C ALA A 12 -2.28 -10.88 -6.74
N ILE A 13 -2.28 -10.11 -7.83
CA ILE A 13 -1.08 -9.46 -8.35
C ILE A 13 -1.36 -7.97 -8.61
N GLY A 14 -0.58 -7.10 -7.98
CA GLY A 14 -0.54 -5.67 -8.27
C GLY A 14 0.67 -5.34 -9.14
N VAL A 15 0.43 -4.56 -10.20
CA VAL A 15 1.50 -4.07 -11.09
C VAL A 15 1.33 -2.59 -11.36
N THR A 16 2.45 -1.88 -11.53
CA THR A 16 2.46 -0.48 -11.95
C THR A 16 3.01 -0.33 -13.36
N LEU A 17 2.43 0.60 -14.09
CA LEU A 17 2.82 0.88 -15.48
C LEU A 17 2.46 2.32 -15.86
N LEU A 18 3.06 2.80 -16.94
CA LEU A 18 2.56 3.99 -17.63
C LEU A 18 1.38 3.59 -18.51
N GLU A 19 0.18 3.95 -18.08
CA GLU A 19 -1.05 3.66 -18.81
C GLU A 19 -1.23 4.69 -19.93
N LYS A 20 -1.42 4.18 -21.14
CA LYS A 20 -1.79 5.01 -22.27
C LYS A 20 -3.28 5.38 -22.19
N VAL A 21 -3.55 6.68 -22.10
CA VAL A 21 -4.88 7.27 -22.15
C VAL A 21 -4.97 8.27 -23.29
N GLU A 22 -6.12 8.90 -23.49
CA GLU A 22 -6.20 10.06 -24.37
C GLU A 22 -5.46 11.25 -23.73
N GLY A 23 -4.48 11.80 -24.43
CA GLY A 23 -3.55 12.79 -23.91
C GLY A 23 -2.29 12.19 -23.30
N ASP A 24 -1.79 12.80 -22.22
CA ASP A 24 -0.58 12.37 -21.54
C ASP A 24 -0.84 11.09 -20.72
N PRO A 25 0.13 10.15 -20.65
CA PRO A 25 -0.05 8.89 -19.92
C PRO A 25 -0.26 9.09 -18.42
N ARG A 26 -0.71 8.04 -17.73
CA ARG A 26 -0.87 8.01 -16.27
C ARG A 26 0.08 7.00 -15.63
N ASN A 27 0.56 7.32 -14.44
CA ASN A 27 1.21 6.35 -13.57
C ASN A 27 0.11 5.56 -12.86
N THR A 28 -0.09 4.30 -13.25
CA THR A 28 -1.26 3.51 -12.87
C THR A 28 -0.86 2.21 -12.20
N LEU A 29 -1.52 1.88 -11.08
CA LEU A 29 -1.51 0.55 -10.49
C LEU A 29 -2.75 -0.21 -10.94
N ILE A 30 -2.55 -1.45 -11.43
CA ILE A 30 -3.63 -2.40 -11.72
C ILE A 30 -3.51 -3.57 -10.74
N LEU A 31 -4.60 -3.90 -10.06
CA LEU A 31 -4.68 -5.03 -9.15
C LEU A 31 -5.60 -6.11 -9.75
N PHE A 32 -5.06 -7.30 -9.91
CA PHE A 32 -5.78 -8.50 -10.30
C PHE A 32 -6.05 -9.36 -9.08
N ASP A 33 -7.25 -9.97 -9.01
CA ASP A 33 -7.56 -10.96 -7.97
C ASP A 33 -6.95 -12.33 -8.31
N ARG A 34 -7.06 -13.28 -7.39
CA ARG A 34 -6.57 -14.65 -7.55
C ARG A 34 -7.27 -15.47 -8.64
N HIS A 35 -8.31 -14.94 -9.26
CA HIS A 35 -9.05 -15.53 -10.38
C HIS A 35 -8.66 -14.87 -11.72
N GLY A 36 -7.77 -13.86 -11.68
CA GLY A 36 -7.31 -13.12 -12.85
C GLY A 36 -8.17 -11.93 -13.24
N ASN A 37 -9.21 -11.60 -12.46
CA ASN A 37 -10.06 -10.45 -12.74
C ASN A 37 -9.40 -9.16 -12.27
N ARG A 38 -9.49 -8.10 -13.08
CA ARG A 38 -9.03 -6.77 -12.69
C ARG A 38 -10.01 -6.16 -11.68
N LYS A 39 -9.53 -5.91 -10.46
CA LYS A 39 -10.30 -5.42 -9.32
C LYS A 39 -10.12 -3.94 -9.07
N LEU A 40 -8.92 -3.42 -9.32
CA LEU A 40 -8.60 -2.01 -9.10
C LEU A 40 -7.77 -1.49 -10.28
N THR A 41 -8.07 -0.28 -10.72
CA THR A 41 -7.21 0.54 -11.56
C THR A 41 -7.10 1.89 -10.85
N TYR A 42 -5.91 2.22 -10.38
CA TYR A 42 -5.63 3.44 -9.63
C TYR A 42 -4.57 4.26 -10.34
N ALA A 43 -4.90 5.46 -10.76
CA ALA A 43 -3.94 6.43 -11.26
C ALA A 43 -3.42 7.30 -10.11
N LYS A 44 -2.09 7.50 -10.06
CA LYS A 44 -1.42 8.32 -9.04
C LYS A 44 -2.02 9.73 -9.02
N VAL A 45 -2.50 10.15 -7.84
CA VAL A 45 -3.16 11.46 -7.66
C VAL A 45 -2.11 12.56 -7.56
N HIS A 46 -1.05 12.36 -6.79
CA HIS A 46 0.01 13.34 -6.59
C HIS A 46 1.22 12.98 -7.45
N THR A 47 1.26 13.46 -8.69
CA THR A 47 2.42 13.33 -9.58
C THR A 47 3.55 14.25 -9.12
N CYS A 48 4.80 13.84 -9.33
CA CYS A 48 5.97 14.67 -9.03
C CYS A 48 6.17 15.73 -10.14
N ASP A 49 6.61 16.93 -9.76
CA ASP A 49 6.91 18.02 -10.72
C ASP A 49 8.37 17.97 -11.22
N PHE A 50 8.86 16.76 -11.47
CA PHE A 50 10.20 16.51 -12.03
C PHE A 50 10.21 15.25 -12.90
N ASP A 51 11.27 15.09 -13.70
CA ASP A 51 11.47 13.99 -14.63
C ASP A 51 10.24 13.68 -15.51
N VAL A 52 9.99 12.43 -15.78
CA VAL A 52 8.86 11.98 -16.61
C VAL A 52 7.51 12.29 -15.96
N GLU A 53 7.43 12.29 -14.63
CA GLU A 53 6.15 12.46 -13.93
C GLU A 53 5.51 13.83 -14.10
N ARG A 54 6.31 14.90 -14.39
CA ARG A 54 5.77 16.23 -14.69
C ARG A 54 4.85 16.27 -15.93
N HIS A 55 4.99 15.26 -16.78
CA HIS A 55 4.22 15.14 -18.05
C HIS A 55 3.10 14.11 -17.94
N LEU A 56 2.85 13.56 -16.74
CA LEU A 56 1.79 12.58 -16.54
C LEU A 56 0.48 13.26 -16.14
N THR A 57 -0.61 12.71 -16.62
CA THR A 57 -1.95 13.10 -16.16
C THR A 57 -2.21 12.51 -14.78
N PRO A 58 -2.48 13.35 -13.74
CA PRO A 58 -2.79 12.84 -12.41
C PRO A 58 -4.14 12.11 -12.38
N GLY A 59 -4.29 11.23 -11.39
CA GLY A 59 -5.58 10.65 -11.00
C GLY A 59 -6.45 11.65 -10.27
N GLU A 60 -7.73 11.31 -10.06
CA GLU A 60 -8.73 12.22 -9.48
C GLU A 60 -9.14 11.84 -8.06
N ASP A 61 -9.02 10.56 -7.68
CA ASP A 61 -9.51 10.06 -6.39
C ASP A 61 -8.76 8.78 -5.96
N PHE A 62 -8.96 8.37 -4.71
CA PHE A 62 -8.47 7.14 -4.13
C PHE A 62 -9.60 6.10 -4.09
N TYR A 63 -9.29 4.86 -4.42
CA TYR A 63 -10.27 3.79 -4.53
C TYR A 63 -9.92 2.60 -3.64
N VAL A 64 -10.95 1.93 -3.14
CA VAL A 64 -10.85 0.68 -2.37
C VAL A 64 -11.65 -0.40 -3.12
N THR A 65 -11.15 -1.62 -3.09
CA THR A 65 -11.80 -2.79 -3.67
C THR A 65 -11.70 -3.97 -2.74
N THR A 66 -12.68 -4.85 -2.79
CA THR A 66 -12.66 -6.11 -2.06
C THR A 66 -11.90 -7.17 -2.86
N LEU A 67 -10.85 -7.73 -2.27
CA LEU A 67 -10.19 -8.94 -2.76
C LEU A 67 -10.76 -10.18 -2.06
N ASP A 68 -11.09 -11.19 -2.84
CA ASP A 68 -11.35 -12.54 -2.33
C ASP A 68 -10.02 -13.23 -2.03
N THR A 69 -9.83 -13.67 -0.79
CA THR A 69 -8.66 -14.42 -0.35
C THR A 69 -9.03 -15.77 0.26
N ALA A 70 -8.06 -16.65 0.46
CA ALA A 70 -8.29 -17.93 1.14
C ALA A 70 -8.77 -17.78 2.58
N CYS A 71 -8.51 -16.62 3.21
CA CYS A 71 -8.91 -16.30 4.58
C CYS A 71 -10.13 -15.36 4.66
N GLY A 72 -10.86 -15.20 3.55
CA GLY A 72 -12.02 -14.31 3.44
C GLY A 72 -11.72 -12.99 2.72
N PRO A 73 -12.73 -12.11 2.59
CA PRO A 73 -12.59 -10.86 1.87
C PRO A 73 -11.68 -9.87 2.61
N VAL A 74 -10.93 -9.07 1.85
CA VAL A 74 -10.03 -8.00 2.34
C VAL A 74 -10.26 -6.74 1.54
N GLU A 75 -10.45 -5.62 2.23
CA GLU A 75 -10.59 -4.30 1.61
C GLU A 75 -9.20 -3.71 1.31
N VAL A 76 -8.88 -3.54 0.04
CA VAL A 76 -7.56 -3.12 -0.43
C VAL A 76 -7.64 -1.81 -1.19
N GLY A 77 -6.83 -0.85 -0.77
CA GLY A 77 -6.61 0.40 -1.48
C GLY A 77 -5.18 0.52 -2.01
N ALA A 78 -4.92 1.58 -2.75
CA ALA A 78 -3.57 1.86 -3.26
C ALA A 78 -3.27 3.36 -3.23
N MET A 79 -1.99 3.67 -3.04
CA MET A 79 -1.38 4.97 -3.26
C MET A 79 0.01 4.73 -3.87
N ILE A 80 0.49 5.61 -4.74
CA ILE A 80 1.76 5.40 -5.46
C ILE A 80 2.79 6.42 -4.98
N CYS A 81 3.90 5.91 -4.41
CA CYS A 81 5.12 6.67 -4.10
C CYS A 81 4.82 8.01 -3.39
N TYR A 82 4.84 9.14 -4.10
CA TYR A 82 4.65 10.49 -3.58
C TYR A 82 3.31 10.71 -2.89
N ASP A 83 2.26 9.96 -3.23
CA ASP A 83 0.96 10.02 -2.53
C ASP A 83 1.10 9.81 -1.02
N ARG A 84 2.06 8.99 -0.55
CA ARG A 84 2.26 8.73 0.88
C ARG A 84 2.70 9.96 1.68
N GLU A 85 3.26 10.97 1.01
CA GLU A 85 3.71 12.19 1.69
C GLU A 85 2.54 13.07 2.13
N PHE A 86 1.37 12.86 1.53
CA PHE A 86 0.13 13.53 1.88
C PHE A 86 -0.67 12.66 2.86
N PRO A 87 -0.83 13.08 4.14
CA PRO A 87 -1.57 12.29 5.14
C PRO A 87 -3.02 12.01 4.73
N GLU A 88 -3.59 12.89 3.93
CA GLU A 88 -4.94 12.76 3.38
C GLU A 88 -5.10 11.49 2.55
N SER A 89 -4.09 11.07 1.79
CA SER A 89 -4.14 9.89 0.92
C SER A 89 -4.49 8.62 1.72
N ALA A 90 -3.72 8.33 2.76
CA ALA A 90 -3.98 7.17 3.60
C ALA A 90 -5.26 7.32 4.43
N ARG A 91 -5.60 8.55 4.86
CA ARG A 91 -6.82 8.83 5.60
C ARG A 91 -8.07 8.61 4.76
N ILE A 92 -8.09 9.07 3.52
CA ILE A 92 -9.20 8.84 2.58
C ILE A 92 -9.39 7.34 2.35
N LEU A 93 -8.31 6.59 2.14
CA LEU A 93 -8.37 5.14 1.97
C LEU A 93 -8.92 4.44 3.21
N MET A 94 -8.48 4.82 4.41
CA MET A 94 -9.01 4.28 5.67
C MET A 94 -10.51 4.58 5.82
N LEU A 95 -10.95 5.82 5.54
CA LEU A 95 -12.35 6.23 5.61
C LEU A 95 -13.22 5.50 4.57
N LYS A 96 -12.65 5.11 3.43
CA LYS A 96 -13.29 4.26 2.42
C LYS A 96 -13.25 2.76 2.78
N GLY A 97 -12.70 2.39 3.94
CA GLY A 97 -12.72 1.05 4.50
C GLY A 97 -11.46 0.22 4.28
N ALA A 98 -10.41 0.75 3.65
CA ALA A 98 -9.19 -0.02 3.40
C ALA A 98 -8.63 -0.65 4.68
N GLU A 99 -8.32 -1.94 4.61
CA GLU A 99 -7.63 -2.73 5.64
C GLU A 99 -6.15 -2.88 5.28
N LEU A 100 -5.86 -2.90 3.98
CA LEU A 100 -4.52 -2.95 3.42
C LEU A 100 -4.36 -1.87 2.35
N ILE A 101 -3.28 -1.11 2.41
CA ILE A 101 -2.90 -0.13 1.39
C ILE A 101 -1.61 -0.61 0.71
N LEU A 102 -1.66 -0.77 -0.61
CA LEU A 102 -0.51 -1.09 -1.44
C LEU A 102 0.20 0.19 -1.85
N VAL A 103 1.53 0.23 -1.70
CA VAL A 103 2.33 1.42 -1.99
C VAL A 103 3.55 1.05 -2.84
N PRO A 104 3.39 0.93 -4.16
CA PRO A 104 4.55 0.82 -5.02
C PRO A 104 5.35 2.13 -5.04
N ASN A 105 6.68 2.00 -4.99
CA ASN A 105 7.62 3.11 -4.95
C ASN A 105 8.73 2.97 -5.98
N ALA A 106 9.32 4.10 -6.35
CA ALA A 106 10.59 4.22 -7.04
C ALA A 106 11.30 5.45 -6.46
N CYS A 107 11.93 5.31 -5.28
CA CYS A 107 12.57 6.42 -4.57
C CYS A 107 13.54 5.92 -3.49
N PRO A 108 14.45 6.78 -2.99
CA PRO A 108 15.24 6.44 -1.81
C PRO A 108 14.33 6.29 -0.59
N MET A 109 14.37 5.13 0.05
CA MET A 109 13.66 4.88 1.31
C MET A 109 14.59 5.23 2.48
N GLU A 110 14.42 6.40 3.03
CA GLU A 110 15.23 6.93 4.15
C GLU A 110 14.35 7.17 5.39
N ILE A 111 14.96 7.63 6.47
CA ILE A 111 14.32 7.70 7.80
C ILE A 111 12.98 8.46 7.79
N ASN A 112 12.86 9.55 7.03
CA ASN A 112 11.63 10.35 7.01
C ASN A 112 10.51 9.61 6.29
N ARG A 113 10.79 8.99 5.13
CA ARG A 113 9.82 8.21 4.34
C ARG A 113 9.37 6.95 5.07
N LEU A 114 10.30 6.25 5.73
CA LEU A 114 9.96 5.11 6.59
C LEU A 114 9.11 5.55 7.79
N SER A 115 9.41 6.71 8.37
CA SER A 115 8.63 7.28 9.48
C SER A 115 7.24 7.74 9.03
N GLN A 116 7.11 8.31 7.83
CA GLN A 116 5.80 8.62 7.24
C GLN A 116 4.93 7.37 7.12
N LEU A 117 5.45 6.30 6.53
CA LEU A 117 4.70 5.04 6.36
C LEU A 117 4.29 4.44 7.70
N ARG A 118 5.21 4.44 8.70
CA ARG A 118 4.91 4.00 10.06
C ARG A 118 3.81 4.87 10.69
N GLY A 119 3.90 6.19 10.52
CA GLY A 119 2.87 7.14 10.98
C GLY A 119 1.51 6.88 10.32
N ARG A 120 1.49 6.67 8.98
CA ARG A 120 0.26 6.36 8.25
C ARG A 120 -0.38 5.06 8.72
N ALA A 121 0.42 4.01 8.95
CA ALA A 121 -0.10 2.75 9.47
C ALA A 121 -0.66 2.91 10.90
N PHE A 122 0.05 3.62 11.76
CA PHE A 122 -0.33 3.88 13.14
C PHE A 122 -1.61 4.71 13.25
N GLU A 123 -1.62 5.90 12.63
CA GLU A 123 -2.74 6.86 12.76
C GLU A 123 -4.03 6.42 12.08
N ASN A 124 -3.94 5.53 11.07
CA ASN A 124 -5.10 5.00 10.35
C ASN A 124 -5.49 3.59 10.77
N MET A 125 -4.70 2.94 11.65
CA MET A 125 -4.94 1.55 12.06
C MET A 125 -5.15 0.65 10.84
N THR A 126 -4.24 0.76 9.85
CA THR A 126 -4.36 0.12 8.54
C THR A 126 -3.04 -0.51 8.17
N ALA A 127 -3.07 -1.73 7.63
CA ALA A 127 -1.87 -2.36 7.13
C ALA A 127 -1.38 -1.62 5.87
N ILE A 128 -0.06 -1.44 5.75
CA ILE A 128 0.57 -0.80 4.59
C ILE A 128 1.71 -1.68 4.08
N ALA A 129 1.68 -2.03 2.81
CA ALA A 129 2.73 -2.81 2.15
C ALA A 129 3.37 -1.98 1.03
N THR A 130 4.67 -1.73 1.14
CA THR A 130 5.43 -1.03 0.10
C THR A 130 6.26 -1.99 -0.72
N CYS A 131 6.44 -1.68 -1.99
CA CYS A 131 7.35 -2.36 -2.89
C CYS A 131 8.20 -1.32 -3.59
N ASN A 132 9.53 -1.34 -3.34
CA ASN A 132 10.49 -0.42 -3.92
C ASN A 132 11.52 -1.16 -4.75
N TYR A 133 12.14 -0.49 -5.71
CA TYR A 133 13.24 -1.06 -6.47
C TYR A 133 14.48 -1.27 -5.58
N PRO A 134 15.30 -2.31 -5.87
CA PRO A 134 16.53 -2.58 -5.13
C PRO A 134 17.58 -1.48 -5.34
N ALA A 135 18.65 -1.54 -4.55
CA ALA A 135 19.84 -0.74 -4.80
C ALA A 135 20.42 -1.05 -6.20
N GLY A 136 21.00 -0.03 -6.83
CA GLY A 136 21.52 -0.14 -8.20
C GLY A 136 20.54 0.33 -9.29
N VAL A 137 19.25 0.44 -8.99
CA VAL A 137 18.32 1.21 -9.80
C VAL A 137 18.47 2.70 -9.43
N PRO A 138 18.56 3.62 -10.40
CA PRO A 138 18.72 5.05 -10.11
C PRO A 138 17.70 5.55 -9.10
N ASP A 139 18.18 6.29 -8.11
CA ASP A 139 17.40 6.89 -7.03
C ASP A 139 16.61 5.89 -6.16
N CYS A 140 17.00 4.60 -6.16
CA CYS A 140 16.40 3.55 -5.34
C CYS A 140 17.45 2.86 -4.48
N ASN A 141 17.02 2.38 -3.30
CA ASN A 141 17.89 1.73 -2.32
C ASN A 141 17.23 0.55 -1.59
N GLY A 142 16.25 -0.11 -2.22
CA GLY A 142 15.50 -1.17 -1.56
C GLY A 142 14.57 -0.62 -0.48
N GLY A 143 14.57 -1.24 0.69
CA GLY A 143 13.81 -0.76 1.84
C GLY A 143 12.29 -0.95 1.72
N SER A 144 11.82 -1.94 0.96
CA SER A 144 10.41 -2.34 0.97
C SER A 144 9.95 -2.73 2.36
N THR A 145 8.74 -2.36 2.76
CA THR A 145 8.25 -2.54 4.13
C THR A 145 6.83 -3.07 4.18
N VAL A 146 6.51 -3.77 5.28
CA VAL A 146 5.13 -4.08 5.64
C VAL A 146 4.89 -3.64 7.06
N PHE A 147 3.87 -2.83 7.26
CA PHE A 147 3.33 -2.40 8.55
C PHE A 147 1.96 -3.06 8.72
N ASP A 148 1.67 -3.61 9.90
CA ASP A 148 0.39 -4.28 10.16
C ASP A 148 -0.70 -3.38 10.76
N GLY A 149 -0.36 -2.15 11.13
CA GLY A 149 -1.30 -1.16 11.67
C GLY A 149 -1.75 -1.40 13.11
N VAL A 150 -1.26 -2.43 13.81
CA VAL A 150 -1.63 -2.77 15.18
C VAL A 150 -0.54 -2.31 16.14
N ALA A 151 -0.75 -1.20 16.84
CA ALA A 151 0.25 -0.63 17.75
C ALA A 151 0.11 -1.11 19.20
N TYR A 152 -1.09 -1.41 19.65
CA TYR A 152 -1.33 -1.87 21.03
C TYR A 152 -1.84 -3.30 21.03
N VAL A 153 -1.23 -4.13 21.84
CA VAL A 153 -1.61 -5.53 22.04
C VAL A 153 -1.66 -5.83 23.54
N PRO A 154 -2.61 -6.67 24.02
CA PRO A 154 -2.82 -6.90 25.44
C PRO A 154 -1.60 -7.44 26.21
N GLN A 155 -0.64 -8.03 25.48
CA GLN A 155 0.56 -8.67 26.06
C GLN A 155 1.71 -7.70 26.31
N LEU A 156 1.60 -6.46 25.83
CA LEU A 156 2.66 -5.45 25.97
C LEU A 156 2.18 -4.24 26.77
N ASP A 157 3.06 -3.73 27.60
CA ASP A 157 2.88 -2.45 28.26
C ASP A 157 3.32 -1.33 27.30
N GLY A 158 2.36 -0.57 26.80
CA GLY A 158 2.56 0.48 25.81
C GLY A 158 2.43 0.02 24.35
N SER A 159 2.87 0.86 23.42
CA SER A 159 2.81 0.58 21.99
C SER A 159 4.03 -0.18 21.49
N ARG A 160 3.84 -0.97 20.44
CA ARG A 160 4.92 -1.60 19.67
C ARG A 160 5.13 -0.94 18.30
N ASP A 161 6.25 -1.24 17.68
CA ASP A 161 6.44 -0.91 16.26
C ASP A 161 5.48 -1.74 15.40
N THR A 162 4.75 -1.09 14.50
CA THR A 162 3.86 -1.74 13.54
C THR A 162 4.60 -2.33 12.34
N CYS A 163 5.91 -2.07 12.20
CA CYS A 163 6.74 -2.63 11.14
C CYS A 163 7.00 -4.12 11.40
N ILE A 164 6.45 -5.00 10.56
CA ILE A 164 6.62 -6.45 10.66
C ILE A 164 7.61 -7.01 9.64
N LEU A 165 7.93 -6.21 8.62
CA LEU A 165 8.95 -6.53 7.63
C LEU A 165 9.60 -5.25 7.12
N GLN A 166 10.93 -5.25 7.04
CA GLN A 166 11.71 -4.26 6.32
C GLN A 166 12.78 -5.01 5.51
N ALA A 167 12.69 -4.93 4.19
CA ALA A 167 13.66 -5.51 3.28
C ALA A 167 14.97 -4.71 3.30
N GLY A 168 16.06 -5.38 2.93
CA GLY A 168 17.35 -4.75 2.66
C GLY A 168 17.39 -4.07 1.29
N GLU A 169 18.60 -3.89 0.79
CA GLU A 169 18.90 -3.25 -0.49
C GLU A 169 18.82 -4.22 -1.69
N GLU A 170 18.85 -5.51 -1.42
CA GLU A 170 18.93 -6.57 -2.44
C GLU A 170 17.59 -6.80 -3.14
N GLU A 171 17.65 -7.19 -4.42
CA GLU A 171 16.51 -7.73 -5.14
C GLU A 171 16.09 -9.07 -4.54
N GLY A 172 14.79 -9.28 -4.33
CA GLY A 172 14.30 -10.52 -3.75
C GLY A 172 12.79 -10.60 -3.61
N ILE A 173 12.33 -11.77 -3.16
CA ILE A 173 10.95 -12.02 -2.77
C ILE A 173 10.88 -12.00 -1.24
N TYR A 174 10.08 -11.10 -0.71
CA TYR A 174 9.90 -10.93 0.72
C TYR A 174 8.47 -11.29 1.11
N LEU A 175 8.32 -12.12 2.13
CA LEU A 175 7.02 -12.62 2.59
C LEU A 175 6.69 -12.03 3.94
N ALA A 176 5.46 -11.52 4.08
CA ALA A 176 4.90 -11.07 5.35
C ALA A 176 3.52 -11.67 5.56
N SER A 177 3.17 -11.95 6.82
CA SER A 177 1.84 -12.40 7.20
C SER A 177 1.11 -11.28 7.93
N LEU A 178 -0.12 -10.98 7.52
CA LEU A 178 -1.00 -10.01 8.16
C LEU A 178 -2.14 -10.76 8.87
N ASP A 179 -2.28 -10.55 10.18
CA ASP A 179 -3.45 -11.02 10.95
C ASP A 179 -4.58 -9.98 10.83
N LEU A 180 -5.41 -10.15 9.81
CA LEU A 180 -6.55 -9.25 9.57
C LEU A 180 -7.64 -9.39 10.64
N HIS A 181 -7.75 -10.53 11.31
CA HIS A 181 -8.68 -10.68 12.43
C HIS A 181 -8.23 -9.84 13.62
N GLN A 182 -6.92 -9.83 13.92
CA GLN A 182 -6.35 -8.97 14.93
C GLN A 182 -6.53 -7.48 14.56
N LEU A 183 -6.24 -7.11 13.31
CA LEU A 183 -6.41 -5.74 12.84
C LEU A 183 -7.87 -5.27 12.97
N ARG A 184 -8.84 -6.09 12.54
CA ARG A 184 -10.28 -5.77 12.63
C ARG A 184 -10.73 -5.59 14.07
N ARG A 185 -10.33 -6.51 14.96
CA ARG A 185 -10.62 -6.38 16.38
C ARG A 185 -9.99 -5.12 16.97
N TYR A 186 -8.72 -4.86 16.69
CA TYR A 186 -8.02 -3.66 17.13
C TYR A 186 -8.73 -2.38 16.68
N ARG A 187 -9.15 -2.29 15.42
CA ARG A 187 -9.92 -1.14 14.88
C ARG A 187 -11.26 -0.93 15.56
N SER A 188 -11.92 -1.99 16.03
CA SER A 188 -13.23 -1.90 16.68
C SER A 188 -13.18 -1.66 18.18
N GLU A 189 -12.09 -2.01 18.85
CA GLU A 189 -11.99 -2.04 20.32
C GLU A 189 -11.06 -0.96 20.88
N GLU A 190 -10.02 -0.52 20.11
CA GLU A 190 -9.02 0.42 20.61
C GLU A 190 -9.58 1.83 20.76
N ALA A 191 -9.84 2.20 22.01
CA ALA A 191 -10.49 3.47 22.35
C ALA A 191 -9.65 4.71 22.00
N MET A 192 -8.34 4.57 21.89
CA MET A 192 -7.42 5.65 21.50
C MET A 192 -7.21 5.69 19.99
N GLY A 193 -7.76 4.73 19.25
CA GLY A 193 -7.57 4.63 17.81
C GLY A 193 -8.49 5.51 17.00
N ASN A 194 -7.99 6.04 15.90
CA ASN A 194 -8.75 6.90 15.00
C ASN A 194 -9.89 6.15 14.30
N ALA A 195 -9.70 4.88 13.94
CA ALA A 195 -10.74 4.07 13.28
C ALA A 195 -11.96 3.83 14.17
N TYR A 196 -11.81 3.81 15.48
CA TYR A 196 -12.93 3.66 16.43
C TYR A 196 -13.84 4.89 16.46
N ARG A 197 -13.32 6.08 16.10
CA ARG A 197 -14.03 7.37 16.21
C ARG A 197 -14.67 7.85 14.91
N HIS A 198 -14.51 7.08 13.83
CA HIS A 198 -15.01 7.47 12.49
C HIS A 198 -15.94 6.43 11.88
#